data_8110a7f18024106dfb68eccbf25440b9
#
_entry.id   8110a7f18024106dfb68eccbf25440b9
#
_cell.length_a   1.000
_cell.length_b   1.000
_cell.length_c   1.000
_cell.angle_alpha   90.00
_cell.angle_beta   90.00
_cell.angle_gamma   90.00
#
_symmetry.space_group_name_H-M   'P 1'
#
loop_
_entity.id
_entity.type
_entity.pdbx_description
1 polymer ?
#
loop_
_entity_poly.entity_id
_entity_poly.type
_entity_poly.pdbx_seq_one_letter_code
_entity_poly.pdbx_strand_id
1 'polypeptide(L)'
;VEFSQPTRAWFQAAFDRPTEAQTRGWESIAGGDHTLILAPTGSGKTLASFLWALDRLFTTPGGKGCRVLYVSPLKALAYDVARNLRAPLAGITRQAALAGVTLPEVRVGIRSGDTSAQERREMARRPPDILITTPESLYLLLTSAARDILTSVAHVIV
;
A
#
# COMPACT_ATOMS: atom_id res chain seq x y z
N VAL A 1 15.78 -5.20 -8.64
CA VAL A 1 15.19 -5.09 -7.30
C VAL A 1 14.95 -6.47 -6.72
N GLU A 2 15.35 -6.67 -5.48
CA GLU A 2 15.17 -7.93 -4.79
C GLU A 2 13.94 -7.85 -3.85
N PHE A 3 12.86 -8.50 -4.26
CA PHE A 3 11.68 -8.73 -3.42
C PHE A 3 11.90 -9.96 -2.52
N SER A 4 11.17 -10.04 -1.43
CA SER A 4 11.11 -11.25 -0.61
C SER A 4 10.66 -12.48 -1.42
N GLN A 5 11.03 -13.67 -0.96
CA GLN A 5 10.68 -14.91 -1.65
C GLN A 5 9.15 -15.07 -1.85
N PRO A 6 8.26 -14.80 -0.87
CA PRO A 6 6.81 -14.89 -1.08
C PRO A 6 6.28 -13.91 -2.12
N THR A 7 6.80 -12.68 -2.13
CA THR A 7 6.40 -11.65 -3.11
C THR A 7 6.81 -12.03 -4.51
N ARG A 8 8.05 -12.53 -4.71
CA ARG A 8 8.51 -13.04 -6.00
C ARG A 8 7.69 -14.23 -6.47
N ALA A 9 7.45 -15.21 -5.60
CA ALA A 9 6.67 -16.40 -5.93
C ALA A 9 5.24 -16.04 -6.35
N TRP A 10 4.60 -15.12 -5.65
CA TRP A 10 3.29 -14.61 -6.03
C TRP A 10 3.31 -13.91 -7.39
N PHE A 11 4.27 -13.02 -7.60
CA PHE A 11 4.36 -12.28 -8.87
C PHE A 11 4.57 -13.23 -10.05
N GLN A 12 5.48 -14.20 -9.94
CA GLN A 12 5.76 -15.20 -10.98
C GLN A 12 4.56 -16.13 -11.24
N ALA A 13 3.73 -16.39 -10.25
CA ALA A 13 2.50 -17.18 -10.42
C ALA A 13 1.37 -16.38 -11.08
N ALA A 14 1.36 -15.05 -10.93
CA ALA A 14 0.29 -14.17 -11.43
C ALA A 14 0.62 -13.53 -12.79
N PHE A 15 1.90 -13.38 -13.13
CA PHE A 15 2.37 -12.65 -14.30
C PHE A 15 3.57 -13.35 -14.94
N ASP A 16 3.64 -13.35 -16.28
CA ASP A 16 4.76 -13.94 -17.01
C ASP A 16 6.07 -13.18 -16.77
N ARG A 17 6.00 -11.86 -16.80
CA ARG A 17 7.15 -10.96 -16.60
C ARG A 17 6.69 -9.57 -16.16
N PRO A 18 7.55 -8.80 -15.49
CA PRO A 18 7.26 -7.41 -15.19
C PRO A 18 7.22 -6.56 -16.46
N THR A 19 6.40 -5.53 -16.45
CA THR A 19 6.42 -4.49 -17.49
C THR A 19 7.64 -3.58 -17.31
N GLU A 20 8.00 -2.82 -18.35
CA GLU A 20 9.10 -1.84 -18.25
C GLU A 20 8.82 -0.80 -17.16
N ALA A 21 7.57 -0.32 -17.05
CA ALA A 21 7.15 0.61 -16.02
C ALA A 21 7.34 0.05 -14.60
N GLN A 22 7.08 -1.24 -14.41
CA GLN A 22 7.31 -1.92 -13.14
C GLN A 22 8.80 -2.07 -12.83
N THR A 23 9.59 -2.57 -13.76
CA THR A 23 11.02 -2.79 -13.56
C THR A 23 11.74 -1.49 -13.19
N ARG A 24 11.57 -0.45 -14.02
CA ARG A 24 12.21 0.85 -13.78
C ARG A 24 11.67 1.56 -12.54
N GLY A 25 10.34 1.48 -12.32
CA GLY A 25 9.71 2.06 -11.15
C GLY A 25 10.22 1.43 -9.84
N TRP A 26 10.31 0.11 -9.79
CA TRP A 26 10.82 -0.58 -8.59
C TRP A 26 12.30 -0.31 -8.33
N GLU A 27 13.12 -0.18 -9.36
CA GLU A 27 14.54 0.17 -9.20
C GLU A 27 14.70 1.54 -8.54
N SER A 28 13.97 2.55 -9.03
CA SER A 28 14.00 3.90 -8.48
C SER A 28 13.43 3.95 -7.05
N ILE A 29 12.26 3.35 -6.83
CA ILE A 29 11.60 3.33 -5.50
C ILE A 29 12.47 2.59 -4.47
N ALA A 30 13.07 1.46 -4.84
CA ALA A 30 13.94 0.70 -3.96
C ALA A 30 15.26 1.41 -3.66
N GLY A 31 15.74 2.25 -4.58
CA GLY A 31 16.87 3.16 -4.38
C GLY A 31 16.58 4.30 -3.40
N GLY A 32 15.32 4.51 -3.03
CA GLY A 32 14.88 5.58 -2.14
C GLY A 32 14.53 6.89 -2.85
N ASP A 33 14.41 6.87 -4.18
CA ASP A 33 14.10 8.04 -4.97
C ASP A 33 12.60 8.37 -4.97
N HIS A 34 12.29 9.67 -5.00
CA HIS A 34 10.95 10.14 -5.37
C HIS A 34 10.72 9.82 -6.85
N THR A 35 9.72 8.98 -7.13
CA THR A 35 9.55 8.38 -8.45
C THR A 35 8.23 8.77 -9.09
N LEU A 36 8.27 9.31 -10.30
CA LEU A 36 7.10 9.54 -11.14
C LEU A 36 7.05 8.47 -12.25
N ILE A 37 5.96 7.69 -12.30
CA ILE A 37 5.75 6.64 -13.29
C ILE A 37 4.74 7.11 -14.33
N LEU A 38 5.21 7.42 -15.53
CA LEU A 38 4.39 7.75 -16.69
C LEU A 38 4.33 6.55 -17.63
N ALA A 39 3.14 6.00 -17.81
CA ALA A 39 2.93 4.84 -18.67
C ALA A 39 1.46 4.74 -19.09
N PRO A 40 1.13 4.10 -20.22
CA PRO A 40 -0.24 3.92 -20.68
C PRO A 40 -1.14 3.19 -19.68
N THR A 41 -2.45 3.31 -19.83
CA THR A 41 -3.42 2.52 -19.07
C THR A 41 -3.19 1.03 -19.32
N GLY A 42 -3.31 0.21 -18.28
CA GLY A 42 -3.07 -1.24 -18.38
C GLY A 42 -1.60 -1.66 -18.29
N SER A 43 -0.65 -0.73 -18.17
CA SER A 43 0.78 -1.04 -18.04
C SER A 43 1.23 -1.52 -16.66
N GLY A 44 0.29 -1.72 -15.72
CA GLY A 44 0.60 -2.19 -14.37
C GLY A 44 1.12 -1.12 -13.41
N LYS A 45 0.86 0.17 -13.66
CA LYS A 45 1.29 1.29 -12.79
C LYS A 45 0.89 1.13 -11.33
N THR A 46 -0.34 0.72 -11.07
CA THR A 46 -0.82 0.53 -9.70
C THR A 46 0.03 -0.49 -8.93
N LEU A 47 0.34 -1.62 -9.57
CA LEU A 47 1.20 -2.62 -8.96
C LEU A 47 2.65 -2.13 -8.86
N ALA A 48 3.13 -1.35 -9.84
CA ALA A 48 4.44 -0.72 -9.80
C ALA A 48 4.60 0.18 -8.56
N SER A 49 3.59 0.99 -8.25
CA SER A 49 3.65 1.90 -7.09
C SER A 49 3.48 1.19 -5.75
N PHE A 50 2.70 0.10 -5.68
CA PHE A 50 2.39 -0.54 -4.41
C PHE A 50 3.28 -1.72 -4.03
N LEU A 51 3.75 -2.54 -5.00
CA LEU A 51 4.34 -3.85 -4.68
C LEU A 51 5.57 -3.75 -3.78
N TRP A 52 6.42 -2.74 -3.99
CA TRP A 52 7.58 -2.51 -3.11
C TRP A 52 7.15 -2.17 -1.68
N ALA A 53 6.18 -1.27 -1.53
CA ALA A 53 5.65 -0.91 -0.22
C ALA A 53 4.99 -2.11 0.48
N LEU A 54 4.22 -2.95 -0.25
CA LEU A 54 3.65 -4.19 0.29
C LEU A 54 4.72 -5.15 0.78
N ASP A 55 5.77 -5.37 -0.01
CA ASP A 55 6.88 -6.23 0.38
C ASP A 55 7.56 -5.72 1.66
N ARG A 56 7.76 -4.41 1.79
CA ARG A 56 8.32 -3.80 3.01
C ARG A 56 7.39 -3.94 4.22
N LEU A 57 6.07 -3.89 4.03
CA LEU A 57 5.12 -4.15 5.11
C LEU A 57 5.26 -5.56 5.69
N PHE A 58 5.56 -6.55 4.86
CA PHE A 58 5.74 -7.95 5.27
C PHE A 58 7.13 -8.23 5.84
N THR A 59 8.17 -7.56 5.35
CA THR A 59 9.56 -7.91 5.66
C THR A 59 10.21 -7.02 6.72
N THR A 60 9.66 -5.83 6.93
CA THR A 60 10.21 -4.89 7.91
C THR A 60 9.30 -4.82 9.13
N PRO A 61 9.80 -5.09 10.34
CA PRO A 61 9.02 -4.91 11.56
C PRO A 61 8.44 -3.50 11.60
N GLY A 62 7.12 -3.41 11.78
CA GLY A 62 6.41 -2.14 11.81
C GLY A 62 6.28 -1.58 13.23
N GLY A 63 6.34 -0.25 13.34
CA GLY A 63 5.85 0.47 14.50
C GLY A 63 4.31 0.49 14.55
N LYS A 64 3.77 1.13 15.57
CA LYS A 64 2.33 1.44 15.63
C LYS A 64 2.05 2.61 14.69
N GLY A 65 1.12 2.45 13.76
CA GLY A 65 0.69 3.53 12.87
C GLY A 65 0.62 3.12 11.40
N CYS A 66 0.21 4.07 10.58
CA CYS A 66 0.14 3.92 9.14
C CYS A 66 1.56 3.99 8.54
N ARG A 67 1.90 3.03 7.68
CA ARG A 67 3.22 2.97 7.02
C ARG A 67 3.15 3.33 5.53
N VAL A 68 1.99 3.13 4.91
CA VAL A 68 1.74 3.46 3.51
C VAL A 68 0.52 4.37 3.42
N LEU A 69 0.69 5.54 2.85
CA LEU A 69 -0.38 6.50 2.60
C LEU A 69 -0.64 6.58 1.10
N TYR A 70 -1.85 6.29 0.68
CA TYR A 70 -2.31 6.54 -0.69
C TYR A 70 -3.31 7.69 -0.71
N VAL A 71 -3.01 8.71 -1.50
CA VAL A 71 -3.88 9.88 -1.67
C VAL A 71 -4.59 9.77 -3.02
N SER A 72 -5.88 9.48 -2.98
CA SER A 72 -6.71 9.35 -4.18
C SER A 72 -7.44 10.65 -4.49
N PRO A 73 -7.42 11.12 -5.74
CA PRO A 73 -8.16 12.33 -6.13
C PRO A 73 -9.68 12.15 -6.07
N LEU A 74 -10.16 10.91 -6.14
CA LEU A 74 -11.59 10.57 -6.17
C LEU A 74 -11.91 9.42 -5.22
N LYS A 75 -13.05 9.51 -4.51
CA LYS A 75 -13.55 8.44 -3.62
C LYS A 75 -13.69 7.09 -4.33
N ALA A 76 -14.25 7.07 -5.54
CA ALA A 76 -14.44 5.83 -6.30
C ALA A 76 -13.11 5.11 -6.54
N LEU A 77 -12.05 5.86 -6.88
CA LEU A 77 -10.70 5.30 -7.06
C LEU A 77 -10.14 4.77 -5.75
N ALA A 78 -10.43 5.40 -4.61
CA ALA A 78 -10.00 4.92 -3.31
C ALA A 78 -10.53 3.50 -3.03
N TYR A 79 -11.80 3.25 -3.30
CA TYR A 79 -12.42 1.93 -3.14
C TYR A 79 -11.89 0.91 -4.15
N ASP A 80 -11.66 1.32 -5.40
CA ASP A 80 -11.08 0.44 -6.43
C ASP A 80 -9.66 0.02 -6.08
N VAL A 81 -8.83 0.94 -5.61
CA VAL A 81 -7.47 0.63 -5.15
C VAL A 81 -7.51 -0.32 -3.96
N ALA A 82 -8.33 -0.06 -2.95
CA ALA A 82 -8.48 -0.96 -1.79
C ALA A 82 -8.88 -2.37 -2.21
N ARG A 83 -9.80 -2.49 -3.17
CA ARG A 83 -10.21 -3.77 -3.73
C ARG A 83 -9.07 -4.47 -4.49
N ASN A 84 -8.33 -3.72 -5.30
CA ASN A 84 -7.24 -4.24 -6.10
C ASN A 84 -6.04 -4.70 -5.25
N LEU A 85 -5.85 -4.16 -4.05
CA LEU A 85 -4.81 -4.60 -3.12
C LEU A 85 -5.11 -5.97 -2.46
N ARG A 86 -6.36 -6.43 -2.47
CA ARG A 86 -6.73 -7.72 -1.86
C ARG A 86 -6.02 -8.91 -2.52
N ALA A 87 -5.90 -8.89 -3.84
CA ALA A 87 -5.27 -10.00 -4.58
C ALA A 87 -3.78 -10.14 -4.25
N PRO A 88 -2.94 -9.10 -4.34
CA PRO A 88 -1.53 -9.20 -3.96
C PRO A 88 -1.35 -9.53 -2.47
N LEU A 89 -2.12 -8.92 -1.56
CA LEU A 89 -2.02 -9.21 -0.13
C LEU A 89 -2.32 -10.69 0.18
N ALA A 90 -3.46 -11.21 -0.31
CA ALA A 90 -3.83 -12.61 -0.10
C ALA A 90 -2.87 -13.57 -0.81
N GLY A 91 -2.43 -13.22 -2.02
CA GLY A 91 -1.55 -14.06 -2.81
C GLY A 91 -0.15 -14.19 -2.21
N ILE A 92 0.45 -13.10 -1.75
CA ILE A 92 1.76 -13.11 -1.08
C ILE A 92 1.66 -13.90 0.23
N THR A 93 0.61 -13.68 1.03
CA THR A 93 0.40 -14.42 2.28
C THR A 93 0.25 -15.93 2.02
N ARG A 94 -0.46 -16.33 0.96
CA ARG A 94 -0.59 -17.73 0.56
C ARG A 94 0.76 -18.33 0.15
N GLN A 95 1.58 -17.63 -0.62
CA GLN A 95 2.91 -18.12 -1.01
C GLN A 95 3.83 -18.28 0.20
N ALA A 96 3.76 -17.35 1.15
CA ALA A 96 4.50 -17.48 2.40
C ALA A 96 4.08 -18.72 3.18
N ALA A 97 2.78 -18.97 3.34
CA ALA A 97 2.26 -20.15 4.03
C ALA A 97 2.71 -21.45 3.36
N LEU A 98 2.73 -21.51 2.02
CA LEU A 98 3.25 -22.67 1.27
C LEU A 98 4.74 -22.90 1.52
N ALA A 99 5.50 -21.84 1.79
CA ALA A 99 6.92 -21.91 2.15
C ALA A 99 7.14 -22.10 3.67
N GLY A 100 6.10 -22.31 4.46
CA GLY A 100 6.20 -22.46 5.92
C GLY A 100 6.50 -21.16 6.67
N VAL A 101 6.27 -20.02 6.04
CA VAL A 101 6.52 -18.68 6.62
C VAL A 101 5.20 -18.02 6.99
N THR A 102 5.11 -17.51 8.23
CA THR A 102 3.97 -16.70 8.66
C THR A 102 4.30 -15.22 8.50
N LEU A 103 3.49 -14.52 7.71
CA LEU A 103 3.61 -13.07 7.53
C LEU A 103 2.67 -12.33 8.49
N PRO A 104 3.00 -11.08 8.87
CA PRO A 104 2.09 -10.23 9.62
C PRO A 104 0.84 -9.91 8.79
N GLU A 105 -0.30 -9.77 9.47
CA GLU A 105 -1.51 -9.25 8.85
C GLU A 105 -1.32 -7.80 8.46
N VAL A 106 -1.63 -7.47 7.20
CA VAL A 106 -1.62 -6.09 6.69
C VAL A 106 -3.05 -5.58 6.58
N ARG A 107 -3.35 -4.52 7.30
CA ARG A 107 -4.68 -3.91 7.34
C ARG A 107 -4.75 -2.70 6.40
N VAL A 108 -5.79 -2.66 5.58
CA VAL A 108 -6.11 -1.55 4.68
C VAL A 108 -7.31 -0.80 5.23
N GLY A 109 -7.19 0.50 5.38
CA GLY A 109 -8.28 1.39 5.79
C GLY A 109 -8.53 2.48 4.76
N ILE A 110 -9.80 2.87 4.62
CA ILE A 110 -10.22 3.99 3.77
C ILE A 110 -10.76 5.10 4.67
N ARG A 111 -10.22 6.32 4.51
CA ARG A 111 -10.76 7.52 5.17
C ARG A 111 -11.14 8.54 4.11
N SER A 112 -12.42 8.79 4.00
CA SER A 112 -13.03 9.77 3.09
C SER A 112 -14.06 10.62 3.83
N GLY A 113 -14.73 11.53 3.12
CA GLY A 113 -15.83 12.30 3.68
C GLY A 113 -16.97 11.45 4.25
N ASP A 114 -17.17 10.24 3.70
CA ASP A 114 -18.25 9.32 4.13
C ASP A 114 -17.87 8.43 5.31
N THR A 115 -16.61 8.43 5.73
CA THR A 115 -16.16 7.66 6.88
C THR A 115 -16.82 8.18 8.15
N SER A 116 -17.55 7.32 8.85
CA SER A 116 -18.28 7.68 10.05
C SER A 116 -17.35 8.11 11.20
N ALA A 117 -17.92 8.85 12.17
CA ALA A 117 -17.17 9.26 13.35
C ALA A 117 -16.67 8.05 14.16
N GLN A 118 -17.42 6.94 14.17
CA GLN A 118 -17.02 5.71 14.84
C GLN A 118 -15.80 5.06 14.14
N GLU A 119 -15.85 4.93 12.83
CA GLU A 119 -14.71 4.38 12.04
C GLU A 119 -13.46 5.25 12.18
N ARG A 120 -13.61 6.58 12.18
CA ARG A 120 -12.49 7.51 12.40
C ARG A 120 -11.84 7.31 13.77
N ARG A 121 -12.66 7.11 14.82
CA ARG A 121 -12.15 6.81 16.17
C ARG A 121 -11.45 5.46 16.23
N GLU A 122 -11.99 4.45 15.57
CA GLU A 122 -11.36 3.12 15.50
C GLU A 122 -10.01 3.19 14.77
N MET A 123 -9.91 3.89 13.64
CA MET A 123 -8.64 4.11 12.93
C MET A 123 -7.61 4.87 13.78
N ALA A 124 -8.04 5.81 14.62
CA ALA A 124 -7.14 6.51 15.53
C ALA A 124 -6.60 5.59 16.63
N ARG A 125 -7.41 4.63 17.10
CA ARG A 125 -7.03 3.64 18.14
C ARG A 125 -6.22 2.47 17.58
N ARG A 126 -6.58 2.01 16.38
CA ARG A 126 -5.94 0.91 15.64
C ARG A 126 -5.67 1.34 14.20
N PRO A 127 -4.61 2.13 13.96
CA PRO A 127 -4.30 2.60 12.63
C PRO A 127 -4.12 1.46 11.63
N PRO A 128 -4.62 1.60 10.38
CA PRO A 128 -4.31 0.64 9.33
C PRO A 128 -2.85 0.77 8.90
N ASP A 129 -2.26 -0.31 8.38
CA ASP A 129 -0.91 -0.26 7.79
C ASP A 129 -0.88 0.53 6.49
N ILE A 130 -1.95 0.42 5.71
CA ILE A 130 -2.17 1.17 4.48
C ILE A 130 -3.42 2.04 4.68
N LEU A 131 -3.24 3.35 4.64
CA LEU A 131 -4.34 4.31 4.65
C LEU A 131 -4.57 4.85 3.25
N ILE A 132 -5.78 4.67 2.76
CA ILE A 132 -6.26 5.24 1.50
C ILE A 132 -7.18 6.41 1.85
N THR A 133 -6.89 7.60 1.34
CA THR A 133 -7.64 8.81 1.67
C THR A 133 -7.76 9.75 0.46
N THR A 134 -8.57 10.79 0.61
CA THR A 134 -8.66 11.89 -0.37
C THR A 134 -7.88 13.11 0.15
N PRO A 135 -7.51 14.07 -0.72
CA PRO A 135 -6.80 15.28 -0.29
C PRO A 135 -7.52 16.04 0.82
N GLU A 136 -8.84 16.19 0.73
CA GLU A 136 -9.66 16.89 1.72
C GLU A 136 -9.64 16.16 3.07
N SER A 137 -9.78 14.85 3.03
CA SER A 137 -9.76 14.03 4.26
C SER A 137 -8.38 13.99 4.88
N LEU A 138 -7.33 13.99 4.08
CA LEU A 138 -5.94 14.10 4.55
C LEU A 138 -5.69 15.44 5.24
N TYR A 139 -6.16 16.54 4.65
CA TYR A 139 -6.06 17.86 5.27
C TYR A 139 -6.72 17.88 6.66
N LEU A 140 -7.94 17.36 6.76
CA LEU A 140 -8.65 17.26 8.04
C LEU A 140 -7.92 16.34 9.04
N LEU A 141 -7.30 15.27 8.57
CA LEU A 141 -6.51 14.38 9.42
C LEU A 141 -5.27 15.09 9.96
N LEU A 142 -4.53 15.79 9.11
CA LEU A 142 -3.31 16.52 9.47
C LEU A 142 -3.57 17.65 10.48
N THR A 143 -4.76 18.25 10.43
CA THR A 143 -5.16 19.34 11.34
C THR A 143 -5.84 18.84 12.62
N SER A 144 -5.95 17.53 12.82
CA SER A 144 -6.57 16.92 13.99
C SER A 144 -5.55 16.23 14.90
N ALA A 145 -5.96 15.87 16.12
CA ALA A 145 -5.16 15.06 17.03
C ALA A 145 -4.83 13.66 16.46
N ALA A 146 -5.63 13.16 15.51
CA ALA A 146 -5.39 11.87 14.87
C ALA A 146 -4.20 11.87 13.87
N ARG A 147 -3.57 13.01 13.61
CA ARG A 147 -2.38 13.11 12.73
C ARG A 147 -1.23 12.20 13.16
N ASP A 148 -1.17 11.85 14.44
CA ASP A 148 -0.09 11.03 15.00
C ASP A 148 -0.02 9.64 14.37
N ILE A 149 -1.13 9.13 13.80
CA ILE A 149 -1.13 7.87 13.05
C ILE A 149 -0.25 7.90 11.80
N LEU A 150 0.08 9.08 11.29
CA LEU A 150 0.90 9.29 10.10
C LEU A 150 2.40 9.40 10.38
N THR A 151 2.81 9.44 11.65
CA THR A 151 4.23 9.60 12.02
C THR A 151 5.12 8.44 11.57
N SER A 152 4.54 7.26 11.30
CA SER A 152 5.23 6.06 10.83
C SER A 152 5.20 5.90 9.31
N VAL A 153 4.63 6.85 8.56
CA VAL A 153 4.51 6.75 7.10
C VAL A 153 5.90 6.74 6.46
N ALA A 154 6.21 5.65 5.76
CA ALA A 154 7.44 5.46 5.02
C ALA A 154 7.27 5.65 3.51
N HIS A 155 6.05 5.40 3.00
CA HIS A 155 5.73 5.52 1.58
C HIS A 155 4.45 6.34 1.38
N VAL A 156 4.53 7.33 0.51
CA VAL A 156 3.36 8.10 0.04
C VAL A 156 3.18 7.85 -1.45
N ILE A 157 1.97 7.47 -1.84
CA ILE A 157 1.58 7.21 -3.23
C ILE A 157 0.43 8.17 -3.57
N VAL A 158 0.52 8.84 -4.71
CA VAL A 158 -0.45 9.86 -5.17
C VAL A 158 -1.00 9.48 -6.54
#